data_ca3fe4c6adae43b897a228b284e1014f
#
_entry.id   ca3fe4c6adae43b897a228b284e1014f
#
_cell.length_a   1.000
_cell.length_b   1.000
_cell.length_c   1.000
_cell.angle_alpha   90.00
_cell.angle_beta   90.00
_cell.angle_gamma   90.00
#
_symmetry.space_group_name_H-M   'P 1'
#
loop_
_entity.id
_entity.type
_entity.pdbx_description
1 polymer ?
#
loop_
_entity_poly.entity_id
_entity_poly.type
_entity_poly.pdbx_seq_one_letter_code
_entity_poly.pdbx_strand_id
1 'polypeptide(L)'
;MKYIFLKRISLVYVFAIIILSMAVTYVTTVKVEQKKYDVTQNPESNQSSCSYRVKRLDGFSYTRPLLFVDNECESENLSSIKQSVNQLIDNYKKNNVISSASIYLKSYNTNDWTSINPDEKFKPGSLLKVPELITFLKMNELKPGLLDKEYLFDRPFEINKKPEFVSKSIQLGHKYKVRELLKYMIAYSDNNATLMLNNIIDVKVFKKVFTDLGLPAPDWNASDYPLTAPDFSLFVRALFNASYLTIDDSEFATKLLGESDFKDGILKSLPKSIRIVHKFGEAGDANEKQLHESAIIYLDNNPYLLTIMTKGSDMKKLPDVINQISALIYQNMNITSKNM
;
A
#
# COMPACT_ATOMS: atom_id res chain seq x y z
N MET A 1 -74.52 -34.28 -31.89
CA MET A 1 -74.21 -32.89 -31.59
C MET A 1 -74.42 -32.64 -30.09
N LYS A 2 -73.33 -32.63 -29.26
CA LYS A 2 -73.41 -32.40 -27.81
C LYS A 2 -73.26 -30.91 -27.59
N TYR A 3 -74.24 -30.20 -27.12
CA TYR A 3 -74.14 -28.81 -26.71
C TYR A 3 -73.40 -28.72 -25.37
N ILE A 4 -72.24 -28.06 -25.34
CA ILE A 4 -71.50 -27.74 -24.13
C ILE A 4 -72.17 -26.48 -23.55
N PHE A 5 -72.91 -26.65 -22.45
CA PHE A 5 -73.43 -25.50 -21.65
C PHE A 5 -72.26 -24.82 -20.98
N LEU A 6 -71.82 -23.72 -21.52
CA LEU A 6 -70.91 -22.76 -20.84
C LEU A 6 -71.72 -22.06 -19.72
N LYS A 7 -71.48 -22.53 -18.49
CA LYS A 7 -71.94 -21.84 -17.28
C LYS A 7 -71.35 -20.47 -17.23
N ARG A 8 -72.15 -19.39 -17.28
CA ARG A 8 -71.65 -18.00 -17.08
C ARG A 8 -71.08 -17.90 -15.68
N ILE A 9 -69.76 -17.81 -15.56
CA ILE A 9 -69.05 -17.52 -14.29
C ILE A 9 -69.39 -16.09 -13.93
N SER A 10 -69.95 -15.85 -12.73
CA SER A 10 -70.24 -14.51 -12.24
C SER A 10 -68.96 -13.69 -12.17
N LEU A 11 -68.97 -12.43 -12.60
CA LEU A 11 -67.87 -11.47 -12.56
C LEU A 11 -67.25 -11.42 -11.18
N VAL A 12 -68.02 -11.58 -10.12
CA VAL A 12 -67.61 -11.65 -8.72
C VAL A 12 -66.60 -12.73 -8.45
N TYR A 13 -66.81 -13.96 -9.03
CA TYR A 13 -65.82 -15.06 -8.87
C TYR A 13 -64.51 -14.80 -9.60
N VAL A 14 -64.56 -14.10 -10.74
CA VAL A 14 -63.37 -13.73 -11.49
C VAL A 14 -62.52 -12.72 -10.67
N PHE A 15 -63.18 -11.70 -10.13
CA PHE A 15 -62.51 -10.73 -9.23
C PHE A 15 -61.96 -11.37 -7.96
N ALA A 16 -62.69 -12.33 -7.35
CA ALA A 16 -62.22 -13.05 -6.18
C ALA A 16 -60.97 -13.87 -6.47
N ILE A 17 -60.92 -14.53 -7.64
CA ILE A 17 -59.73 -15.32 -8.06
C ILE A 17 -58.53 -14.44 -8.34
N ILE A 18 -58.75 -13.25 -8.96
CA ILE A 18 -57.66 -12.30 -9.21
C ILE A 18 -57.09 -11.76 -7.89
N ILE A 19 -57.93 -11.35 -6.93
CA ILE A 19 -57.49 -10.90 -5.61
C ILE A 19 -56.74 -11.99 -4.86
N LEU A 20 -57.25 -13.23 -4.90
CA LEU A 20 -56.58 -14.36 -4.25
C LEU A 20 -55.22 -14.68 -4.89
N SER A 21 -55.11 -14.62 -6.22
CA SER A 21 -53.84 -14.83 -6.93
C SER A 21 -52.82 -13.72 -6.59
N MET A 22 -53.24 -12.44 -6.52
CA MET A 22 -52.37 -11.32 -6.09
C MET A 22 -51.90 -11.50 -4.65
N ALA A 23 -52.79 -11.92 -3.73
CA ALA A 23 -52.41 -12.16 -2.34
C ALA A 23 -51.41 -13.33 -2.20
N VAL A 24 -51.61 -14.42 -2.94
CA VAL A 24 -50.66 -15.56 -2.96
C VAL A 24 -49.33 -15.15 -3.54
N THR A 25 -49.31 -14.40 -4.64
CA THR A 25 -48.09 -13.91 -5.25
C THR A 25 -47.35 -12.97 -4.29
N TYR A 26 -48.05 -12.06 -3.64
CA TYR A 26 -47.47 -11.15 -2.64
C TYR A 26 -46.82 -11.91 -1.48
N VAL A 27 -47.56 -12.86 -0.88
CA VAL A 27 -47.04 -13.66 0.25
C VAL A 27 -45.84 -14.52 -0.15
N THR A 28 -45.85 -15.09 -1.37
CA THR A 28 -44.73 -15.90 -1.87
C THR A 28 -43.51 -15.04 -2.15
N THR A 29 -43.68 -13.81 -2.73
CA THR A 29 -42.60 -12.90 -2.99
C THR A 29 -41.97 -12.41 -1.69
N VAL A 30 -42.78 -12.00 -0.70
CA VAL A 30 -42.32 -11.57 0.62
C VAL A 30 -41.57 -12.69 1.34
N LYS A 31 -42.07 -13.93 1.30
CA LYS A 31 -41.38 -15.07 1.90
C LYS A 31 -40.09 -15.44 1.19
N VAL A 32 -39.99 -15.28 -0.12
CA VAL A 32 -38.77 -15.51 -0.88
C VAL A 32 -37.74 -14.42 -0.58
N GLU A 33 -38.15 -13.14 -0.47
CA GLU A 33 -37.28 -12.07 -0.06
C GLU A 33 -36.83 -12.21 1.40
N GLN A 34 -37.72 -12.52 2.33
CA GLN A 34 -37.34 -12.81 3.72
C GLN A 34 -36.38 -14.00 3.79
N LYS A 35 -36.60 -15.06 3.03
CA LYS A 35 -35.68 -16.19 3.01
C LYS A 35 -34.31 -15.85 2.40
N LYS A 36 -34.23 -14.91 1.44
CA LYS A 36 -32.96 -14.34 0.97
C LYS A 36 -32.28 -13.49 2.05
N TYR A 37 -33.06 -12.71 2.81
CA TYR A 37 -32.55 -11.92 3.95
C TYR A 37 -32.06 -12.83 5.10
N ASP A 38 -32.82 -13.88 5.43
CA ASP A 38 -32.44 -14.84 6.48
C ASP A 38 -31.23 -15.70 6.10
N VAL A 39 -31.04 -16.03 4.82
CA VAL A 39 -29.83 -16.73 4.34
C VAL A 39 -28.59 -15.81 4.39
N THR A 40 -28.78 -14.48 4.33
CA THR A 40 -27.69 -13.51 4.55
C THR A 40 -27.46 -13.19 6.04
N GLN A 41 -28.34 -13.66 6.95
CA GLN A 41 -28.23 -13.42 8.39
C GLN A 41 -28.10 -14.69 9.24
N ASN A 42 -27.85 -15.87 8.65
CA ASN A 42 -27.56 -17.05 9.42
C ASN A 42 -26.06 -17.15 9.74
N PRO A 43 -25.63 -16.78 10.96
CA PRO A 43 -24.25 -16.92 11.39
C PRO A 43 -24.10 -18.26 12.12
N GLU A 44 -24.21 -19.36 11.42
CA GLU A 44 -23.62 -20.63 11.88
C GLU A 44 -22.37 -20.96 11.07
N SER A 45 -21.47 -20.00 11.02
CA SER A 45 -20.04 -20.22 10.97
C SER A 45 -19.45 -19.43 12.13
N ASN A 46 -18.71 -20.06 12.99
CA ASN A 46 -17.80 -19.42 13.96
C ASN A 46 -16.67 -18.65 13.24
N GLN A 47 -17.02 -17.81 12.27
CA GLN A 47 -16.16 -16.77 11.77
C GLN A 47 -16.32 -15.59 12.73
N SER A 48 -15.31 -15.35 13.54
CA SER A 48 -15.15 -14.08 14.23
C SER A 48 -15.41 -12.98 13.21
N SER A 49 -16.53 -12.27 13.35
CA SER A 49 -16.92 -11.20 12.44
C SER A 49 -15.86 -10.09 12.56
N CYS A 50 -14.89 -10.11 11.64
CA CYS A 50 -13.88 -9.07 11.60
C CYS A 50 -14.53 -7.75 11.25
N SER A 51 -14.32 -6.74 12.08
CA SER A 51 -14.77 -5.39 11.84
C SER A 51 -13.90 -4.68 10.82
N TYR A 52 -14.44 -3.60 10.23
CA TYR A 52 -13.67 -2.72 9.36
C TYR A 52 -13.24 -1.48 10.13
N ARG A 53 -11.97 -1.14 10.02
CA ARG A 53 -11.42 0.12 10.51
C ARG A 53 -11.44 1.16 9.39
N VAL A 54 -12.09 2.30 9.65
CA VAL A 54 -12.16 3.42 8.70
C VAL A 54 -11.29 4.55 9.22
N LYS A 55 -10.27 4.93 8.44
CA LYS A 55 -9.45 6.10 8.72
C LYS A 55 -9.86 7.26 7.81
N ARG A 56 -10.10 8.41 8.41
CA ARG A 56 -10.47 9.66 7.73
C ARG A 56 -9.57 10.79 8.14
N LEU A 57 -9.42 11.79 7.27
CA LEU A 57 -8.75 13.04 7.60
C LEU A 57 -9.63 13.90 8.50
N ASP A 58 -9.02 14.55 9.47
CA ASP A 58 -9.63 15.54 10.34
C ASP A 58 -9.23 16.97 9.96
N GLY A 59 -9.86 17.96 10.63
CA GLY A 59 -9.52 19.38 10.43
C GLY A 59 -10.34 20.10 9.37
N PHE A 60 -11.37 19.47 8.78
CA PHE A 60 -12.31 20.09 7.84
C PHE A 60 -13.66 20.35 8.52
N SER A 61 -14.30 21.47 8.16
CA SER A 61 -15.57 21.89 8.79
C SER A 61 -16.74 21.01 8.38
N TYR A 62 -16.80 20.59 7.11
CA TYR A 62 -17.98 19.92 6.54
C TYR A 62 -17.68 18.52 6.00
N THR A 63 -16.42 18.17 5.74
CA THR A 63 -16.04 16.90 5.13
C THR A 63 -15.15 16.07 6.05
N ARG A 64 -15.11 14.77 5.80
CA ARG A 64 -14.18 13.82 6.44
C ARG A 64 -13.63 12.92 5.33
N PRO A 65 -12.61 13.40 4.58
CA PRO A 65 -12.03 12.63 3.48
C PRO A 65 -11.59 11.24 3.92
N LEU A 66 -11.93 10.24 3.14
CA LEU A 66 -11.57 8.85 3.41
C LEU A 66 -10.11 8.61 3.03
N LEU A 67 -9.32 8.10 3.98
CA LEU A 67 -7.94 7.65 3.73
C LEU A 67 -7.88 6.15 3.45
N PHE A 68 -8.37 5.36 4.40
CA PHE A 68 -8.27 3.90 4.34
C PHE A 68 -9.54 3.25 4.90
N VAL A 69 -9.85 2.08 4.31
CA VAL A 69 -10.77 1.09 4.89
C VAL A 69 -10.00 -0.21 4.99
N ASP A 70 -9.82 -0.72 6.19
CA ASP A 70 -9.07 -1.93 6.46
C ASP A 70 -9.94 -2.94 7.19
N ASN A 71 -9.80 -4.20 6.83
CA ASN A 71 -10.25 -5.30 7.66
C ASN A 71 -9.33 -5.39 8.89
N GLU A 72 -9.88 -5.52 10.10
CA GLU A 72 -9.07 -5.63 11.33
C GLU A 72 -8.38 -6.98 11.47
N CYS A 73 -8.92 -8.02 10.84
CA CYS A 73 -8.30 -9.34 10.83
C CYS A 73 -7.46 -9.57 9.59
N GLU A 74 -6.38 -10.30 9.76
CA GLU A 74 -5.63 -10.85 8.63
C GLU A 74 -6.50 -11.80 7.80
N SER A 75 -6.28 -11.81 6.49
CA SER A 75 -7.09 -12.60 5.57
C SER A 75 -6.64 -14.06 5.52
N GLU A 76 -7.56 -14.97 5.76
CA GLU A 76 -7.30 -16.42 5.66
C GLU A 76 -6.81 -16.82 4.26
N ASN A 77 -7.27 -16.13 3.21
CA ASN A 77 -6.84 -16.35 1.82
C ASN A 77 -5.32 -16.22 1.62
N LEU A 78 -4.64 -15.47 2.49
CA LEU A 78 -3.19 -15.25 2.42
C LEU A 78 -2.41 -16.15 3.41
N SER A 79 -3.07 -17.03 4.14
CA SER A 79 -2.45 -17.87 5.18
C SER A 79 -1.37 -18.80 4.63
N SER A 80 -1.60 -19.41 3.46
CA SER A 80 -0.61 -20.27 2.79
C SER A 80 0.65 -19.50 2.35
N ILE A 81 0.46 -18.28 1.84
CA ILE A 81 1.56 -17.37 1.49
C ILE A 81 2.34 -17.01 2.75
N LYS A 82 1.65 -16.61 3.83
CA LYS A 82 2.26 -16.28 5.12
C LYS A 82 3.10 -17.46 5.64
N GLN A 83 2.57 -18.66 5.60
CA GLN A 83 3.28 -19.86 6.07
C GLN A 83 4.55 -20.13 5.25
N SER A 84 4.45 -20.07 3.92
CA SER A 84 5.58 -20.31 3.03
C SER A 84 6.69 -19.26 3.20
N VAL A 85 6.31 -17.99 3.35
CA VAL A 85 7.26 -16.90 3.59
C VAL A 85 7.92 -17.03 4.97
N ASN A 86 7.17 -17.41 6.01
CA ASN A 86 7.73 -17.66 7.34
C ASN A 86 8.79 -18.78 7.30
N GLN A 87 8.51 -19.89 6.60
CA GLN A 87 9.47 -20.98 6.44
C GLN A 87 10.75 -20.51 5.74
N LEU A 88 10.63 -19.66 4.71
CA LEU A 88 11.77 -19.07 4.02
C LEU A 88 12.60 -18.17 4.94
N ILE A 89 11.94 -17.29 5.72
CA ILE A 89 12.58 -16.42 6.70
C ILE A 89 13.32 -17.25 7.77
N ASP A 90 12.68 -18.29 8.30
CA ASP A 90 13.27 -19.16 9.32
C ASP A 90 14.52 -19.88 8.79
N ASN A 91 14.50 -20.29 7.51
CA ASN A 91 15.66 -20.88 6.86
C ASN A 91 16.83 -19.87 6.75
N TYR A 92 16.55 -18.63 6.35
CA TYR A 92 17.57 -17.57 6.32
C TYR A 92 18.13 -17.24 7.71
N LYS A 93 17.27 -17.22 8.75
CA LYS A 93 17.71 -17.04 10.15
C LYS A 93 18.60 -18.18 10.61
N LYS A 94 18.22 -19.44 10.36
CA LYS A 94 19.02 -20.62 10.72
C LYS A 94 20.41 -20.61 10.08
N ASN A 95 20.50 -20.07 8.86
CA ASN A 95 21.76 -19.94 8.12
C ASN A 95 22.53 -18.64 8.44
N ASN A 96 22.10 -17.87 9.43
CA ASN A 96 22.68 -16.57 9.85
C ASN A 96 22.83 -15.56 8.69
N VAL A 97 21.93 -15.60 7.71
CA VAL A 97 21.88 -14.62 6.62
C VAL A 97 21.19 -13.35 7.08
N ILE A 98 20.10 -13.50 7.83
CA ILE A 98 19.36 -12.40 8.46
C ILE A 98 19.19 -12.67 9.94
N SER A 99 19.10 -11.61 10.74
CA SER A 99 18.67 -11.66 12.13
C SER A 99 17.14 -11.51 12.23
N SER A 100 16.53 -10.72 11.37
CA SER A 100 15.09 -10.53 11.32
C SER A 100 14.60 -10.08 9.95
N ALA A 101 13.29 -10.33 9.71
CA ALA A 101 12.53 -9.74 8.61
C ALA A 101 11.09 -9.46 9.04
N SER A 102 10.53 -8.37 8.52
CA SER A 102 9.11 -8.02 8.65
C SER A 102 8.52 -7.80 7.27
N ILE A 103 7.33 -8.32 7.05
CA ILE A 103 6.60 -8.22 5.77
C ILE A 103 5.20 -7.69 6.01
N TYR A 104 4.76 -6.82 5.10
CA TYR A 104 3.36 -6.44 4.94
C TYR A 104 2.94 -6.67 3.49
N LEU A 105 1.89 -7.44 3.28
CA LEU A 105 1.30 -7.75 1.98
C LEU A 105 -0.17 -7.33 1.97
N LYS A 106 -0.60 -6.59 0.94
CA LYS A 106 -2.00 -6.19 0.77
C LYS A 106 -2.40 -6.25 -0.70
N SER A 107 -3.46 -7.01 -1.01
CA SER A 107 -4.17 -6.98 -2.29
C SER A 107 -5.09 -5.77 -2.33
N TYR A 108 -5.10 -5.03 -3.43
CA TYR A 108 -5.97 -3.87 -3.57
C TYR A 108 -7.38 -4.23 -4.06
N ASN A 109 -7.53 -5.29 -4.84
CA ASN A 109 -8.85 -5.67 -5.38
C ASN A 109 -9.72 -6.41 -4.37
N THR A 110 -9.12 -7.32 -3.58
CA THR A 110 -9.85 -8.09 -2.56
C THR A 110 -9.82 -7.45 -1.18
N ASN A 111 -8.98 -6.44 -0.99
CA ASN A 111 -8.66 -5.84 0.31
C ASN A 111 -8.04 -6.83 1.32
N ASP A 112 -7.64 -8.02 0.87
CA ASP A 112 -6.93 -9.00 1.69
C ASP A 112 -5.56 -8.46 2.11
N TRP A 113 -5.16 -8.76 3.35
CA TRP A 113 -3.85 -8.41 3.85
C TRP A 113 -3.32 -9.46 4.84
N THR A 114 -2.02 -9.51 4.96
CA THR A 114 -1.31 -10.28 5.98
C THR A 114 0.00 -9.62 6.34
N SER A 115 0.53 -9.95 7.51
CA SER A 115 1.86 -9.47 7.93
C SER A 115 2.65 -10.54 8.68
N ILE A 116 3.96 -10.37 8.67
CA ILE A 116 4.93 -11.18 9.39
C ILE A 116 5.76 -10.24 10.24
N ASN A 117 5.90 -10.51 11.53
CA ASN A 117 6.58 -9.66 12.51
C ASN A 117 6.11 -8.19 12.43
N PRO A 118 4.80 -7.91 12.56
CA PRO A 118 4.22 -6.60 12.29
C PRO A 118 4.71 -5.50 13.24
N ASP A 119 5.12 -5.88 14.45
CA ASP A 119 5.50 -4.93 15.52
C ASP A 119 7.01 -4.64 15.53
N GLU A 120 7.78 -5.35 14.71
CA GLU A 120 9.21 -5.14 14.67
C GLU A 120 9.57 -3.84 13.96
N LYS A 121 10.39 -3.04 14.63
CA LYS A 121 10.83 -1.72 14.15
C LYS A 121 12.18 -1.80 13.46
N PHE A 122 12.29 -1.05 12.37
CA PHE A 122 13.47 -0.94 11.53
C PHE A 122 13.83 0.53 11.33
N LYS A 123 15.12 0.82 11.16
CA LYS A 123 15.59 2.14 10.72
C LYS A 123 15.29 2.27 9.23
N PRO A 124 14.34 3.08 8.80
CA PRO A 124 13.84 3.05 7.42
C PRO A 124 14.86 3.50 6.37
N GLY A 125 15.87 4.26 6.78
CA GLY A 125 16.85 4.81 5.85
C GLY A 125 16.20 5.62 4.75
N SER A 126 16.60 5.39 3.51
CA SER A 126 16.06 6.09 2.34
C SER A 126 14.59 5.81 2.02
N LEU A 127 13.89 4.94 2.75
CA LEU A 127 12.44 4.86 2.66
C LEU A 127 11.78 6.17 3.12
N LEU A 128 12.38 6.93 4.06
CA LEU A 128 11.85 8.24 4.51
C LEU A 128 11.73 9.27 3.39
N LYS A 129 12.40 9.08 2.26
CA LYS A 129 12.24 9.93 1.08
C LYS A 129 10.82 9.90 0.48
N VAL A 130 10.04 8.85 0.78
CA VAL A 130 8.63 8.77 0.35
C VAL A 130 7.75 9.77 1.13
N PRO A 131 7.72 9.80 2.47
CA PRO A 131 7.00 10.86 3.18
C PRO A 131 7.55 12.26 2.91
N GLU A 132 8.85 12.44 2.62
CA GLU A 132 9.40 13.72 2.17
C GLU A 132 8.80 14.12 0.81
N LEU A 133 8.72 13.22 -0.17
CA LEU A 133 8.06 13.45 -1.45
C LEU A 133 6.60 13.89 -1.26
N ILE A 134 5.83 13.15 -0.44
CA ILE A 134 4.44 13.48 -0.11
C ILE A 134 4.36 14.89 0.50
N THR A 135 5.31 15.24 1.36
CA THR A 135 5.37 16.55 1.99
C THR A 135 5.57 17.67 0.96
N PHE A 136 6.50 17.52 0.02
CA PHE A 136 6.73 18.53 -1.02
C PHE A 136 5.52 18.72 -1.92
N LEU A 137 4.85 17.64 -2.30
CA LEU A 137 3.62 17.71 -3.08
C LEU A 137 2.50 18.39 -2.27
N LYS A 138 2.34 18.06 -0.99
CA LYS A 138 1.38 18.75 -0.12
C LYS A 138 1.72 20.24 0.07
N MET A 139 3.00 20.59 0.20
CA MET A 139 3.44 21.99 0.23
C MET A 139 3.09 22.71 -1.08
N ASN A 140 3.24 22.04 -2.23
CA ASN A 140 2.87 22.62 -3.53
C ASN A 140 1.36 22.77 -3.68
N GLU A 141 0.54 21.85 -3.19
CA GLU A 141 -0.92 21.99 -3.14
C GLU A 141 -1.33 23.22 -2.29
N LEU A 142 -0.68 23.41 -1.14
CA LEU A 142 -0.93 24.55 -0.25
C LEU A 142 -0.44 25.87 -0.82
N LYS A 143 0.68 25.85 -1.57
CA LYS A 143 1.30 27.04 -2.17
C LYS A 143 1.84 26.69 -3.56
N PRO A 144 1.00 26.79 -4.61
CA PRO A 144 1.37 26.43 -5.98
C PRO A 144 2.62 27.14 -6.48
N GLY A 145 3.36 26.45 -7.34
CA GLY A 145 4.61 26.94 -7.96
C GLY A 145 5.89 26.56 -7.22
N LEU A 146 5.81 25.84 -6.10
CA LEU A 146 6.99 25.35 -5.39
C LEU A 146 7.84 24.42 -6.25
N LEU A 147 7.20 23.51 -6.98
CA LEU A 147 7.90 22.50 -7.80
C LEU A 147 8.73 23.10 -8.94
N ASP A 148 8.45 24.32 -9.37
CA ASP A 148 9.16 25.02 -10.44
C ASP A 148 10.27 25.96 -9.94
N LYS A 149 10.41 26.14 -8.63
CA LYS A 149 11.51 26.92 -8.06
C LYS A 149 12.84 26.24 -8.28
N GLU A 150 13.85 27.05 -8.64
CA GLU A 150 15.20 26.58 -8.89
C GLU A 150 16.13 26.88 -7.70
N TYR A 151 17.01 25.92 -7.43
CA TYR A 151 18.06 26.03 -6.42
C TYR A 151 19.41 25.62 -7.00
N LEU A 152 20.46 26.40 -6.70
CA LEU A 152 21.81 26.10 -7.13
C LEU A 152 22.44 25.09 -6.17
N PHE A 153 22.99 24.00 -6.72
CA PHE A 153 23.87 23.12 -5.96
C PHE A 153 25.31 23.65 -6.02
N ASP A 154 25.66 24.54 -5.10
CA ASP A 154 26.92 25.29 -5.11
C ASP A 154 28.03 24.67 -4.25
N ARG A 155 27.67 23.74 -3.36
CA ARG A 155 28.62 23.03 -2.49
C ARG A 155 28.14 21.64 -2.16
N PRO A 156 29.04 20.63 -2.11
CA PRO A 156 28.67 19.28 -1.68
C PRO A 156 28.31 19.28 -0.19
N PHE A 157 27.41 18.39 0.17
CA PHE A 157 27.09 18.09 1.57
C PHE A 157 28.07 17.05 2.12
N GLU A 158 28.39 17.16 3.40
CA GLU A 158 29.09 16.11 4.11
C GLU A 158 28.11 14.93 4.35
N ILE A 159 28.38 13.80 3.70
CA ILE A 159 27.62 12.59 3.86
C ILE A 159 28.43 11.65 4.73
N ASN A 160 28.01 11.51 5.99
CA ASN A 160 28.71 10.73 7.00
C ASN A 160 28.84 9.23 6.66
N LYS A 161 27.95 8.72 5.81
CA LYS A 161 27.93 7.32 5.38
C LYS A 161 27.69 7.22 3.88
N LYS A 162 28.64 6.63 3.17
CA LYS A 162 28.44 6.31 1.75
C LYS A 162 27.42 5.18 1.62
N PRO A 163 26.43 5.33 0.73
CA PRO A 163 25.50 4.26 0.44
C PRO A 163 26.22 3.09 -0.25
N GLU A 164 25.76 1.86 0.00
CA GLU A 164 26.25 0.67 -0.71
C GLU A 164 25.71 0.61 -2.15
N PHE A 165 24.46 1.05 -2.35
CA PHE A 165 23.81 1.11 -3.67
C PHE A 165 23.90 2.55 -4.19
N VAL A 166 24.88 2.79 -5.05
CA VAL A 166 25.15 4.10 -5.65
C VAL A 166 24.57 4.17 -7.05
N SER A 167 23.89 5.26 -7.35
CA SER A 167 23.36 5.59 -8.64
C SER A 167 23.75 6.99 -9.09
N LYS A 168 22.87 7.67 -9.80
CA LYS A 168 23.10 9.04 -10.28
C LYS A 168 22.92 10.04 -9.16
N SER A 169 23.74 11.09 -9.18
CA SER A 169 23.66 12.22 -8.25
C SER A 169 23.61 13.54 -9.00
N ILE A 170 23.06 14.56 -8.37
CA ILE A 170 23.12 15.94 -8.84
C ILE A 170 24.57 16.41 -8.92
N GLN A 171 24.83 17.35 -9.83
CA GLN A 171 26.18 17.85 -10.16
C GLN A 171 26.40 19.25 -9.61
N LEU A 172 27.58 19.47 -9.03
CA LEU A 172 27.99 20.76 -8.49
C LEU A 172 27.98 21.85 -9.58
N GLY A 173 27.55 23.05 -9.21
CA GLY A 173 27.47 24.20 -10.12
C GLY A 173 26.20 24.24 -10.99
N HIS A 174 25.33 23.26 -10.86
CA HIS A 174 24.06 23.22 -11.64
C HIS A 174 22.88 23.71 -10.81
N LYS A 175 21.90 24.31 -11.50
CA LYS A 175 20.59 24.63 -10.92
C LYS A 175 19.61 23.52 -11.21
N TYR A 176 18.79 23.21 -10.22
CA TYR A 176 17.76 22.18 -10.30
C TYR A 176 16.43 22.74 -9.81
N LYS A 177 15.35 22.45 -10.53
CA LYS A 177 13.99 22.67 -10.06
C LYS A 177 13.69 21.69 -8.91
N VAL A 178 12.79 22.07 -8.01
CA VAL A 178 12.35 21.17 -6.92
C VAL A 178 11.87 19.82 -7.47
N ARG A 179 11.09 19.82 -8.57
CA ARG A 179 10.64 18.57 -9.23
C ARG A 179 11.78 17.68 -9.71
N GLU A 180 12.89 18.26 -10.13
CA GLU A 180 14.07 17.52 -10.57
C GLU A 180 14.82 16.94 -9.36
N LEU A 181 14.95 17.73 -8.27
CA LEU A 181 15.51 17.24 -7.02
C LEU A 181 14.69 16.07 -6.46
N LEU A 182 13.34 16.17 -6.50
CA LEU A 182 12.44 15.05 -6.10
C LEU A 182 12.69 13.81 -6.95
N LYS A 183 12.90 13.98 -8.28
CA LYS A 183 13.26 12.85 -9.16
C LYS A 183 14.59 12.23 -8.73
N TYR A 184 15.64 13.02 -8.50
CA TYR A 184 16.93 12.49 -8.05
C TYR A 184 16.81 11.79 -6.69
N MET A 185 16.08 12.39 -5.76
CA MET A 185 15.83 11.83 -4.42
C MET A 185 15.11 10.46 -4.49
N ILE A 186 14.14 10.31 -5.35
CA ILE A 186 13.31 9.09 -5.41
C ILE A 186 13.90 8.05 -6.35
N ALA A 187 14.14 8.41 -7.63
CA ALA A 187 14.56 7.46 -8.65
C ALA A 187 15.99 6.94 -8.42
N TYR A 188 16.90 7.82 -8.00
CA TYR A 188 18.31 7.48 -7.78
C TYR A 188 18.72 7.42 -6.32
N SER A 189 17.77 7.66 -5.40
CA SER A 189 18.03 7.71 -3.96
C SER A 189 19.16 8.69 -3.57
N ASP A 190 19.33 9.77 -4.34
CA ASP A 190 20.42 10.73 -4.19
C ASP A 190 20.31 11.50 -2.86
N ASN A 191 21.35 11.40 -2.03
CA ASN A 191 21.41 12.06 -0.74
C ASN A 191 21.70 13.57 -0.86
N ASN A 192 22.43 14.03 -1.89
CA ASN A 192 22.65 15.45 -2.11
C ASN A 192 21.33 16.15 -2.47
N ALA A 193 20.54 15.56 -3.35
CA ALA A 193 19.20 16.07 -3.67
C ALA A 193 18.31 16.10 -2.43
N THR A 194 18.34 15.04 -1.60
CA THR A 194 17.60 15.00 -0.34
C THR A 194 18.00 16.12 0.59
N LEU A 195 19.30 16.35 0.80
CA LEU A 195 19.79 17.40 1.71
C LEU A 195 19.46 18.80 1.19
N MET A 196 19.51 19.04 -0.13
CA MET A 196 19.02 20.29 -0.71
C MET A 196 17.53 20.51 -0.41
N LEU A 197 16.70 19.48 -0.58
CA LEU A 197 15.28 19.53 -0.29
C LEU A 197 15.02 19.77 1.21
N ASN A 198 15.78 19.13 2.10
CA ASN A 198 15.63 19.28 3.54
C ASN A 198 15.92 20.70 4.05
N ASN A 199 16.70 21.50 3.30
CA ASN A 199 16.91 22.92 3.62
C ASN A 199 15.66 23.79 3.38
N ILE A 200 14.69 23.31 2.61
CA ILE A 200 13.50 24.08 2.21
C ILE A 200 12.18 23.40 2.59
N ILE A 201 12.22 22.22 3.19
CA ILE A 201 11.02 21.50 3.63
C ILE A 201 10.34 22.22 4.79
N ASP A 202 9.02 22.27 4.77
CA ASP A 202 8.25 22.71 5.93
C ASP A 202 8.07 21.53 6.90
N VAL A 203 8.82 21.60 8.02
CA VAL A 203 8.80 20.56 9.05
C VAL A 203 7.41 20.37 9.67
N LYS A 204 6.55 21.40 9.70
CA LYS A 204 5.18 21.27 10.21
C LYS A 204 4.33 20.42 9.25
N VAL A 205 4.48 20.66 7.94
CA VAL A 205 3.79 19.86 6.92
C VAL A 205 4.31 18.42 6.95
N PHE A 206 5.63 18.22 7.07
CA PHE A 206 6.24 16.91 7.21
C PHE A 206 5.67 16.13 8.41
N LYS A 207 5.66 16.72 9.60
CA LYS A 207 5.06 16.11 10.79
C LYS A 207 3.59 15.80 10.60
N LYS A 208 2.87 16.71 9.92
CA LYS A 208 1.44 16.52 9.66
C LYS A 208 1.16 15.33 8.73
N VAL A 209 2.01 15.05 7.74
CA VAL A 209 1.86 13.85 6.89
C VAL A 209 1.81 12.58 7.74
N PHE A 210 2.68 12.45 8.73
CA PHE A 210 2.68 11.28 9.64
C PHE A 210 1.42 11.22 10.49
N THR A 211 1.07 12.31 11.16
CA THR A 211 -0.11 12.33 12.06
C THR A 211 -1.43 12.14 11.33
N ASP A 212 -1.56 12.67 10.12
CA ASP A 212 -2.74 12.47 9.28
C ASP A 212 -2.93 10.99 8.90
N LEU A 213 -1.82 10.28 8.64
CA LEU A 213 -1.82 8.85 8.39
C LEU A 213 -1.98 8.00 9.65
N GLY A 214 -1.95 8.59 10.84
CA GLY A 214 -2.13 7.92 12.13
C GLY A 214 -0.84 7.47 12.81
N LEU A 215 0.30 7.98 12.34
CA LEU A 215 1.62 7.72 12.93
C LEU A 215 1.99 8.83 13.92
N PRO A 216 2.85 8.56 14.91
CA PRO A 216 3.42 9.61 15.72
C PRO A 216 4.18 10.63 14.87
N ALA A 217 4.15 11.91 15.29
CA ALA A 217 4.95 12.94 14.63
C ALA A 217 6.45 12.66 14.81
N PRO A 218 7.26 12.64 13.74
CA PRO A 218 8.70 12.43 13.87
C PRO A 218 9.37 13.62 14.57
N ASP A 219 10.39 13.33 15.35
CA ASP A 219 11.33 14.38 15.76
C ASP A 219 12.29 14.63 14.60
N TRP A 220 12.22 15.84 14.03
CA TRP A 220 13.06 16.24 12.89
C TRP A 220 14.55 16.20 13.19
N ASN A 221 14.92 16.41 14.46
CA ASN A 221 16.31 16.42 14.89
C ASN A 221 16.82 15.05 15.33
N ALA A 222 15.95 14.04 15.41
CA ALA A 222 16.38 12.70 15.76
C ALA A 222 17.15 12.05 14.60
N SER A 223 18.20 11.32 14.93
CA SER A 223 18.99 10.55 13.95
C SER A 223 18.21 9.38 13.35
N ASP A 224 17.16 8.92 14.03
CA ASP A 224 16.37 7.74 13.67
C ASP A 224 14.89 7.97 13.91
N TYR A 225 14.07 7.45 13.02
CA TYR A 225 12.62 7.32 13.18
C TYR A 225 12.21 5.88 12.82
N PRO A 226 12.34 4.94 13.76
CA PRO A 226 12.05 3.55 13.48
C PRO A 226 10.57 3.33 13.14
N LEU A 227 10.33 2.59 12.05
CA LEU A 227 9.01 2.22 11.55
C LEU A 227 8.87 0.71 11.45
N THR A 228 7.64 0.22 11.58
CA THR A 228 7.28 -1.14 11.19
C THR A 228 6.97 -1.22 9.69
N ALA A 229 6.92 -2.43 9.12
CA ALA A 229 6.53 -2.60 7.72
C ALA A 229 5.06 -2.17 7.46
N PRO A 230 4.08 -2.47 8.35
CA PRO A 230 2.74 -1.90 8.26
C PRO A 230 2.71 -0.36 8.31
N ASP A 231 3.47 0.27 9.22
CA ASP A 231 3.51 1.74 9.35
C ASP A 231 4.00 2.40 8.06
N PHE A 232 5.13 1.91 7.51
CA PHE A 232 5.66 2.46 6.28
C PHE A 232 4.69 2.27 5.10
N SER A 233 3.98 1.15 5.07
CA SER A 233 3.01 0.84 4.01
C SER A 233 1.89 1.87 3.89
N LEU A 234 1.56 2.62 4.96
CA LEU A 234 0.55 3.67 4.94
C LEU A 234 0.88 4.78 3.93
N PHE A 235 2.15 5.16 3.80
CA PHE A 235 2.58 6.19 2.83
C PHE A 235 2.35 5.72 1.39
N VAL A 236 2.75 4.50 1.07
CA VAL A 236 2.60 3.94 -0.28
C VAL A 236 1.12 3.71 -0.61
N ARG A 237 0.32 3.29 0.36
CA ARG A 237 -1.15 3.15 0.22
C ARG A 237 -1.82 4.49 -0.04
N ALA A 238 -1.42 5.56 0.66
CA ALA A 238 -1.96 6.90 0.46
C ALA A 238 -1.70 7.41 -0.97
N LEU A 239 -0.53 7.09 -1.53
CA LEU A 239 -0.19 7.41 -2.92
C LEU A 239 -1.03 6.60 -3.92
N PHE A 240 -1.08 5.27 -3.76
CA PHE A 240 -1.83 4.40 -4.67
C PHE A 240 -3.33 4.72 -4.69
N ASN A 241 -3.92 4.97 -3.54
CA ASN A 241 -5.33 5.30 -3.42
C ASN A 241 -5.65 6.74 -3.81
N ALA A 242 -4.63 7.58 -4.05
CA ALA A 242 -4.77 9.03 -4.22
C ALA A 242 -5.68 9.65 -3.13
N SER A 243 -5.53 9.18 -1.88
CA SER A 243 -6.44 9.51 -0.78
C SER A 243 -5.94 10.66 0.11
N TYR A 244 -4.66 11.07 -0.05
CA TYR A 244 -4.03 12.13 0.73
C TYR A 244 -3.59 13.34 -0.11
N LEU A 245 -3.10 13.11 -1.30
CA LEU A 245 -2.75 14.12 -2.31
C LEU A 245 -3.86 14.19 -3.40
N THR A 246 -3.77 15.20 -4.26
CA THR A 246 -4.57 15.19 -5.49
C THR A 246 -4.23 13.97 -6.35
N ILE A 247 -5.11 13.61 -7.27
CA ILE A 247 -4.86 12.50 -8.21
C ILE A 247 -3.59 12.78 -9.02
N ASP A 248 -3.43 13.99 -9.55
CA ASP A 248 -2.28 14.38 -10.37
C ASP A 248 -0.95 14.30 -9.61
N ASP A 249 -0.93 14.75 -8.35
CA ASP A 249 0.26 14.67 -7.50
C ASP A 249 0.56 13.23 -7.07
N SER A 250 -0.47 12.42 -6.82
CA SER A 250 -0.31 10.98 -6.53
C SER A 250 0.25 10.22 -7.74
N GLU A 251 -0.25 10.50 -8.96
CA GLU A 251 0.27 9.96 -10.21
C GLU A 251 1.73 10.39 -10.44
N PHE A 252 2.05 11.66 -10.22
CA PHE A 252 3.43 12.16 -10.34
C PHE A 252 4.37 11.44 -9.36
N ALA A 253 3.98 11.31 -8.08
CA ALA A 253 4.76 10.60 -7.07
C ALA A 253 4.97 9.13 -7.44
N THR A 254 3.90 8.46 -7.84
CA THR A 254 3.92 7.04 -8.22
C THR A 254 4.78 6.81 -9.47
N LYS A 255 4.72 7.74 -10.43
CA LYS A 255 5.60 7.72 -11.63
C LYS A 255 7.07 7.82 -11.22
N LEU A 256 7.44 8.71 -10.32
CA LEU A 256 8.83 8.83 -9.82
C LEU A 256 9.30 7.53 -9.16
N LEU A 257 8.45 6.85 -8.39
CA LEU A 257 8.73 5.55 -7.81
C LEU A 257 8.94 4.46 -8.89
N GLY A 258 8.25 4.58 -10.02
CA GLY A 258 8.43 3.69 -11.19
C GLY A 258 9.73 3.92 -11.96
N GLU A 259 10.38 5.08 -11.77
CA GLU A 259 11.69 5.40 -12.35
C GLU A 259 12.88 4.95 -11.50
N SER A 260 12.64 4.27 -10.36
CA SER A 260 13.68 3.75 -9.49
C SER A 260 14.65 2.84 -10.24
N ASP A 261 15.94 3.06 -10.06
CA ASP A 261 16.99 2.28 -10.74
C ASP A 261 17.58 1.13 -9.88
N PHE A 262 17.11 0.96 -8.66
CA PHE A 262 17.46 -0.21 -7.84
C PHE A 262 16.80 -1.47 -8.40
N LYS A 263 17.59 -2.50 -8.79
CA LYS A 263 17.10 -3.70 -9.50
C LYS A 263 17.35 -5.00 -8.75
N ASP A 264 18.06 -4.97 -7.64
CA ASP A 264 18.57 -6.18 -6.98
C ASP A 264 17.61 -6.81 -5.96
N GLY A 265 16.54 -6.10 -5.57
CA GLY A 265 15.54 -6.55 -4.60
C GLY A 265 14.31 -7.18 -5.24
N ILE A 266 13.14 -6.57 -4.98
CA ILE A 266 11.81 -7.06 -5.40
C ILE A 266 11.74 -7.35 -6.90
N LEU A 267 12.35 -6.51 -7.74
CA LEU A 267 12.26 -6.61 -9.20
C LEU A 267 13.05 -7.76 -9.81
N LYS A 268 14.10 -8.24 -9.16
CA LYS A 268 15.12 -9.11 -9.75
C LYS A 268 14.56 -10.37 -10.42
N SER A 269 13.58 -11.00 -9.81
CA SER A 269 12.96 -12.25 -10.30
C SER A 269 11.56 -12.07 -10.89
N LEU A 270 11.07 -10.84 -11.00
CA LEU A 270 9.75 -10.60 -11.59
C LEU A 270 9.85 -10.41 -13.13
N PRO A 271 8.80 -10.79 -13.88
CA PRO A 271 8.78 -10.56 -15.33
C PRO A 271 8.93 -9.07 -15.67
N LYS A 272 9.77 -8.76 -16.66
CA LYS A 272 10.04 -7.38 -17.09
C LYS A 272 8.80 -6.67 -17.67
N SER A 273 7.76 -7.39 -18.04
CA SER A 273 6.50 -6.85 -18.54
C SER A 273 5.61 -6.29 -17.44
N ILE A 274 5.85 -6.64 -16.17
CA ILE A 274 5.05 -6.17 -15.06
C ILE A 274 5.53 -4.77 -14.64
N ARG A 275 4.59 -3.83 -14.59
CA ARG A 275 4.87 -2.51 -14.01
C ARG A 275 5.01 -2.62 -12.50
N ILE A 276 6.06 -1.99 -11.99
CA ILE A 276 6.36 -1.96 -10.56
C ILE A 276 6.77 -0.52 -10.23
N VAL A 277 6.26 -0.01 -9.12
CA VAL A 277 6.69 1.24 -8.53
C VAL A 277 7.22 0.94 -7.14
N HIS A 278 8.42 1.42 -6.80
CA HIS A 278 9.07 0.99 -5.56
C HIS A 278 10.09 1.99 -5.03
N LYS A 279 10.40 1.85 -3.75
CA LYS A 279 11.51 2.53 -3.10
C LYS A 279 12.25 1.55 -2.20
N PHE A 280 13.58 1.56 -2.29
CA PHE A 280 14.44 0.88 -1.34
C PHE A 280 14.99 1.84 -0.29
N GLY A 281 15.44 1.29 0.84
CA GLY A 281 16.11 2.03 1.90
C GLY A 281 17.18 1.16 2.55
N GLU A 282 18.36 1.73 2.71
CA GLU A 282 19.47 1.11 3.42
C GLU A 282 19.78 1.87 4.70
N ALA A 283 20.06 1.13 5.76
CA ALA A 283 20.37 1.67 7.08
C ALA A 283 21.31 0.72 7.85
N GLY A 284 21.51 1.01 9.12
CA GLY A 284 22.33 0.18 10.00
C GLY A 284 23.74 0.74 10.20
N ASP A 285 24.55 0.01 10.89
CA ASP A 285 25.93 0.36 11.28
C ASP A 285 26.93 -0.75 10.94
N ALA A 286 28.09 -0.81 11.61
CA ALA A 286 29.08 -1.83 11.37
C ALA A 286 28.60 -3.24 11.75
N ASN A 287 27.76 -3.35 12.78
CA ASN A 287 27.34 -4.63 13.36
C ASN A 287 26.05 -5.16 12.75
N GLU A 288 25.13 -4.25 12.37
CA GLU A 288 23.83 -4.62 11.81
C GLU A 288 23.57 -3.79 10.53
N LYS A 289 23.32 -4.49 9.45
CA LYS A 289 22.89 -3.93 8.17
C LYS A 289 21.39 -4.09 8.01
N GLN A 290 20.75 -3.09 7.45
CA GLN A 290 19.32 -3.11 7.17
C GLN A 290 19.08 -2.70 5.73
N LEU A 291 18.32 -3.51 4.99
CA LEU A 291 17.84 -3.22 3.65
C LEU A 291 16.33 -3.44 3.61
N HIS A 292 15.64 -2.51 3.03
CA HIS A 292 14.18 -2.51 2.95
C HIS A 292 13.75 -2.18 1.55
N GLU A 293 12.59 -2.67 1.16
CA GLU A 293 11.95 -2.28 -0.08
C GLU A 293 10.43 -2.31 0.08
N SER A 294 9.77 -1.29 -0.43
CA SER A 294 8.31 -1.25 -0.53
C SER A 294 7.91 -0.97 -1.96
N ALA A 295 7.00 -1.78 -2.48
CA ALA A 295 6.60 -1.75 -3.87
C ALA A 295 5.10 -1.96 -4.05
N ILE A 296 4.55 -1.38 -5.14
CA ILE A 296 3.29 -1.79 -5.72
C ILE A 296 3.60 -2.57 -6.99
N ILE A 297 3.15 -3.79 -7.04
CA ILE A 297 3.27 -4.68 -8.19
C ILE A 297 1.91 -4.68 -8.91
N TYR A 298 1.90 -4.18 -10.17
CA TYR A 298 0.69 -4.09 -10.99
C TYR A 298 0.45 -5.42 -11.71
N LEU A 299 0.09 -6.43 -10.92
CA LEU A 299 -0.34 -7.71 -11.48
C LEU A 299 -1.74 -7.53 -12.11
N ASP A 300 -1.93 -8.06 -13.32
CA ASP A 300 -3.22 -7.98 -14.01
C ASP A 300 -4.35 -8.46 -13.09
N ASN A 301 -5.41 -7.65 -13.02
CA ASN A 301 -6.59 -7.87 -12.17
C ASN A 301 -6.34 -7.96 -10.65
N ASN A 302 -5.10 -7.87 -10.18
CA ASN A 302 -4.84 -7.94 -8.73
C ASN A 302 -3.56 -7.19 -8.33
N PRO A 303 -3.50 -5.85 -8.46
CA PRO A 303 -2.38 -5.09 -7.95
C PRO A 303 -2.25 -5.28 -6.44
N TYR A 304 -1.00 -5.39 -5.97
CA TYR A 304 -0.73 -5.57 -4.55
C TYR A 304 0.45 -4.75 -4.06
N LEU A 305 0.39 -4.35 -2.81
CA LEU A 305 1.47 -3.73 -2.07
C LEU A 305 2.27 -4.80 -1.34
N LEU A 306 3.58 -4.72 -1.44
CA LEU A 306 4.52 -5.54 -0.70
C LEU A 306 5.60 -4.66 -0.07
N THR A 307 5.68 -4.66 1.26
CA THR A 307 6.76 -4.04 2.01
C THR A 307 7.56 -5.12 2.70
N ILE A 308 8.87 -5.15 2.47
CA ILE A 308 9.82 -6.08 3.07
C ILE A 308 10.89 -5.27 3.79
N MET A 309 11.07 -5.53 5.08
CA MET A 309 12.12 -4.94 5.90
C MET A 309 13.00 -6.05 6.46
N THR A 310 14.33 -5.92 6.32
CA THR A 310 15.28 -6.96 6.73
C THR A 310 16.44 -6.39 7.55
N LYS A 311 16.96 -7.22 8.47
CA LYS A 311 18.18 -6.99 9.24
C LYS A 311 19.12 -8.17 9.07
N GLY A 312 20.42 -7.91 8.97
CA GLY A 312 21.44 -8.96 8.87
C GLY A 312 22.84 -8.38 9.06
N SER A 313 23.86 -9.23 8.98
CA SER A 313 25.26 -8.81 9.15
C SER A 313 25.94 -8.37 7.85
N ASP A 314 25.41 -8.79 6.69
CA ASP A 314 26.02 -8.56 5.38
C ASP A 314 25.03 -7.91 4.41
N MET A 315 25.25 -6.64 4.08
CA MET A 315 24.40 -5.87 3.16
C MET A 315 24.29 -6.53 1.79
N LYS A 316 25.31 -7.23 1.30
CA LYS A 316 25.33 -7.84 -0.02
C LYS A 316 24.38 -9.05 -0.15
N LYS A 317 24.01 -9.66 0.98
CA LYS A 317 23.08 -10.80 1.01
C LYS A 317 21.60 -10.37 1.11
N LEU A 318 21.33 -9.18 1.65
CA LEU A 318 19.96 -8.73 1.90
C LEU A 318 19.12 -8.53 0.63
N PRO A 319 19.66 -8.05 -0.50
CA PRO A 319 18.89 -7.97 -1.75
C PRO A 319 18.36 -9.32 -2.22
N ASP A 320 19.15 -10.39 -2.07
CA ASP A 320 18.70 -11.73 -2.47
C ASP A 320 17.60 -12.27 -1.56
N VAL A 321 17.64 -11.98 -0.26
CA VAL A 321 16.55 -12.31 0.67
C VAL A 321 15.25 -11.61 0.24
N ILE A 322 15.30 -10.31 -0.06
CA ILE A 322 14.15 -9.54 -0.53
C ILE A 322 13.63 -10.12 -1.85
N ASN A 323 14.53 -10.43 -2.78
CA ASN A 323 14.20 -11.04 -4.06
C ASN A 323 13.48 -12.39 -3.92
N GLN A 324 14.00 -13.30 -3.08
CA GLN A 324 13.38 -14.63 -2.91
C GLN A 324 12.01 -14.54 -2.24
N ILE A 325 11.85 -13.67 -1.24
CA ILE A 325 10.53 -13.41 -0.62
C ILE A 325 9.55 -12.86 -1.67
N SER A 326 9.99 -11.88 -2.47
CA SER A 326 9.16 -11.29 -3.53
C SER A 326 8.77 -12.31 -4.59
N ALA A 327 9.71 -13.14 -5.06
CA ALA A 327 9.45 -14.18 -6.05
C ALA A 327 8.41 -15.19 -5.56
N LEU A 328 8.53 -15.64 -4.30
CA LEU A 328 7.60 -16.57 -3.68
C LEU A 328 6.18 -15.98 -3.59
N ILE A 329 6.08 -14.73 -3.14
CA ILE A 329 4.79 -14.03 -3.04
C ILE A 329 4.19 -13.84 -4.44
N TYR A 330 4.98 -13.37 -5.42
CA TYR A 330 4.52 -13.17 -6.79
C TYR A 330 3.95 -14.44 -7.41
N GLN A 331 4.64 -15.58 -7.26
CA GLN A 331 4.16 -16.87 -7.78
C GLN A 331 2.77 -17.22 -7.25
N ASN A 332 2.56 -17.05 -5.95
CA ASN A 332 1.28 -17.35 -5.31
C ASN A 332 0.18 -16.33 -5.70
N MET A 333 0.49 -15.04 -5.72
CA MET A 333 -0.46 -13.99 -6.13
C MET A 333 -0.88 -14.14 -7.60
N ASN A 334 0.04 -14.54 -8.48
CA ASN A 334 -0.24 -14.77 -9.90
C ASN A 334 -1.15 -15.98 -10.14
N ILE A 335 -1.04 -17.03 -9.33
CA ILE A 335 -1.95 -18.18 -9.38
C ILE A 335 -3.36 -17.75 -8.95
N THR A 336 -3.47 -17.00 -7.88
CA THR A 336 -4.75 -16.50 -7.37
C THR A 336 -5.44 -15.59 -8.39
N SER A 337 -4.70 -14.70 -9.07
CA SER A 337 -5.27 -13.77 -10.06
C SER A 337 -5.78 -14.45 -11.33
N LYS A 338 -5.24 -15.62 -11.69
CA LYS A 338 -5.72 -16.40 -12.85
C LYS A 338 -6.99 -17.22 -12.56
N ASN A 339 -7.29 -17.40 -11.29
CA ASN A 339 -8.46 -18.16 -10.84
C ASN A 339 -9.65 -17.25 -10.46
N MET A 340 -9.46 -15.93 -10.52
CA MET A 340 -10.52 -14.91 -10.39
C MET A 340 -11.03 -14.48 -11.78
#